data_3fd8171c38fd7220f6ae3314c5466373
#
_entry.id   3fd8171c38fd7220f6ae3314c5466373
#
_cell.length_a   1.000
_cell.length_b   1.000
_cell.length_c   1.000
_cell.angle_alpha   90.00
_cell.angle_beta   90.00
_cell.angle_gamma   90.00
#
_symmetry.space_group_name_H-M   'P 1'
#
loop_
_entity.id
_entity.type
_entity.pdbx_description
1 polymer ?
#
loop_
_entity_poly.entity_id
_entity_poly.type
_entity_poly.pdbx_seq_one_letter_code
_entity_poly.pdbx_strand_id
1 'polypeptide(L)'
;RATSLLEQHQAFLAEQAQELRGTLESERDSSGSSLRLAVLDHQARYLEMERNWLADVIHGIEGEDEAGYAHAGERRGLMILRGDLRHYHLPDLLRLIVSGQHSGRLTVTDGVQVRTLTFEEGQPVCATSRRQDEPHTPPASPEQVLSGMCDLFRWQEGQFTFDQEMGTEEWCVPLSMSAEDLILCGCRWVDNWTIIQRLIPSADTIFELGTGSRRMDALTLTAIEKQIVAAVDGVKDVATAARELELTVFEASRAFYCLAAVGVVRTADLDKIRLRRLFREIAELMCSSTVAWRSSPEDRSCEQEVNRLTEDLPLCLNQGRIEDQADPQLKTDGLVEMYRAFLRAQLDVVGRRFGPDNARQSFERTLRQLAPELQEVARRYGFDKLLPA
;
A
#
# COMPACT_ATOMS: atom_id res chain seq x y z
N ARG A 1 31.45 2.64 -0.03
CA ARG A 1 30.38 3.62 -0.35
C ARG A 1 29.01 2.97 -0.41
N ALA A 2 28.86 1.79 -1.03
CA ALA A 2 27.59 1.07 -1.08
C ALA A 2 27.19 0.56 0.31
N THR A 3 28.10 -0.05 1.06
CA THR A 3 27.88 -0.55 2.42
C THR A 3 27.41 0.54 3.37
N SER A 4 28.05 1.72 3.32
CA SER A 4 27.65 2.88 4.14
C SER A 4 26.25 3.40 3.85
N LEU A 5 25.75 3.28 2.62
CA LEU A 5 24.36 3.63 2.28
C LEU A 5 23.35 2.58 2.79
N LEU A 6 23.73 1.30 2.72
CA LEU A 6 22.92 0.20 3.25
C LEU A 6 22.84 0.26 4.78
N GLU A 7 23.93 0.55 5.47
CA GLU A 7 23.96 0.76 6.93
C GLU A 7 23.10 1.95 7.35
N GLN A 8 23.14 3.08 6.61
CA GLN A 8 22.28 4.22 6.85
C GLN A 8 20.79 3.87 6.66
N HIS A 9 20.49 3.09 5.64
CA HIS A 9 19.12 2.64 5.40
C HIS A 9 18.65 1.65 6.46
N GLN A 10 19.51 0.74 6.90
CA GLN A 10 19.23 -0.18 8.00
C GLN A 10 18.95 0.57 9.32
N ALA A 11 19.75 1.60 9.63
CA ALA A 11 19.54 2.44 10.81
C ALA A 11 18.21 3.19 10.75
N PHE A 12 17.85 3.72 9.57
CA PHE A 12 16.55 4.37 9.34
C PHE A 12 15.38 3.41 9.56
N LEU A 13 15.45 2.18 9.03
CA LEU A 13 14.40 1.17 9.25
C LEU A 13 14.28 0.75 10.72
N ALA A 14 15.41 0.68 11.45
CA ALA A 14 15.41 0.40 12.88
C ALA A 14 14.71 1.49 13.69
N GLU A 15 14.94 2.76 13.36
CA GLU A 15 14.30 3.92 14.00
C GLU A 15 12.79 3.90 13.74
N GLN A 16 12.37 3.68 12.51
CA GLN A 16 10.95 3.60 12.13
C GLN A 16 10.23 2.41 12.81
N ALA A 17 10.88 1.25 12.88
CA ALA A 17 10.32 0.09 13.56
C ALA A 17 10.18 0.33 15.08
N GLN A 18 11.12 1.03 15.69
CA GLN A 18 11.08 1.39 17.11
C GLN A 18 9.99 2.41 17.41
N GLU A 19 9.80 3.41 16.56
CA GLU A 19 8.73 4.41 16.67
C GLU A 19 7.35 3.76 16.58
N LEU A 20 7.15 2.85 15.62
CA LEU A 20 5.91 2.09 15.50
C LEU A 20 5.63 1.19 16.70
N ARG A 21 6.66 0.57 17.28
CA ARG A 21 6.50 -0.23 18.51
C ARG A 21 6.12 0.64 19.70
N GLY A 22 6.74 1.80 19.87
CA GLY A 22 6.37 2.75 20.92
C GLY A 22 4.91 3.21 20.78
N THR A 23 4.47 3.46 19.55
CA THR A 23 3.07 3.78 19.25
C THR A 23 2.14 2.62 19.57
N LEU A 24 2.53 1.39 19.24
CA LEU A 24 1.76 0.18 19.50
C LEU A 24 1.61 -0.11 21.02
N GLU A 25 2.66 0.10 21.80
CA GLU A 25 2.60 -0.02 23.26
C GLU A 25 1.69 1.05 23.88
N SER A 26 1.83 2.31 23.46
CA SER A 26 0.97 3.41 23.90
C SER A 26 -0.51 3.19 23.56
N GLU A 27 -0.81 2.63 22.40
CA GLU A 27 -2.18 2.31 21.97
C GLU A 27 -2.75 1.09 22.71
N ARG A 28 -1.92 0.12 23.09
CA ARG A 28 -2.34 -1.01 23.96
C ARG A 28 -2.79 -0.53 25.34
N ASP A 29 -2.06 0.43 25.91
CA ASP A 29 -2.36 0.98 27.23
C ASP A 29 -3.60 1.88 27.23
N SER A 30 -3.92 2.50 26.09
CA SER A 30 -5.06 3.42 25.95
C SER A 30 -6.36 2.78 25.46
N SER A 31 -6.50 1.47 25.49
CA SER A 31 -7.68 0.73 24.94
C SER A 31 -7.95 1.01 23.46
N GLY A 32 -6.89 1.16 22.69
CA GLY A 32 -6.96 1.39 21.25
C GLY A 32 -7.75 0.31 20.51
N SER A 33 -8.35 0.67 19.39
CA SER A 33 -9.09 -0.27 18.53
C SER A 33 -8.21 -1.47 18.16
N SER A 34 -8.71 -2.68 18.36
CA SER A 34 -8.06 -3.96 18.02
C SER A 34 -7.52 -3.97 16.58
N LEU A 35 -8.22 -3.27 15.67
CA LEU A 35 -7.84 -3.12 14.27
C LEU A 35 -6.58 -2.25 14.09
N ARG A 36 -6.51 -1.12 14.80
CA ARG A 36 -5.35 -0.22 14.73
C ARG A 36 -4.09 -0.88 15.27
N LEU A 37 -4.23 -1.65 16.34
CA LEU A 37 -3.15 -2.46 16.90
C LEU A 37 -2.65 -3.51 15.90
N ALA A 38 -3.55 -4.18 15.17
CA ALA A 38 -3.17 -5.16 14.15
C ALA A 38 -2.42 -4.53 12.97
N VAL A 39 -2.81 -3.34 12.53
CA VAL A 39 -2.15 -2.61 11.44
C VAL A 39 -0.74 -2.15 11.87
N LEU A 40 -0.61 -1.59 13.07
CA LEU A 40 0.68 -1.14 13.60
C LEU A 40 1.64 -2.32 13.81
N ASP A 41 1.14 -3.44 14.34
CA ASP A 41 1.92 -4.68 14.51
C ASP A 41 2.41 -5.23 13.16
N HIS A 42 1.56 -5.23 12.14
CA HIS A 42 1.93 -5.65 10.79
C HIS A 42 3.00 -4.74 10.17
N GLN A 43 2.84 -3.42 10.29
CA GLN A 43 3.83 -2.45 9.78
C GLN A 43 5.17 -2.57 10.50
N ALA A 44 5.17 -2.73 11.82
CA ALA A 44 6.39 -2.92 12.60
C ALA A 44 7.15 -4.19 12.18
N ARG A 45 6.43 -5.30 11.98
CA ARG A 45 7.01 -6.57 11.51
C ARG A 45 7.59 -6.45 10.10
N TYR A 46 6.92 -5.72 9.20
CA TYR A 46 7.43 -5.49 7.85
C TYR A 46 8.77 -4.76 7.86
N LEU A 47 8.87 -3.67 8.63
CA LEU A 47 10.13 -2.91 8.75
C LEU A 47 11.26 -3.74 9.40
N GLU A 48 10.94 -4.61 10.36
CA GLU A 48 11.91 -5.52 10.95
C GLU A 48 12.41 -6.57 9.97
N MET A 49 11.52 -7.09 9.13
CA MET A 49 11.90 -8.03 8.07
C MET A 49 12.88 -7.38 7.09
N GLU A 50 12.57 -6.18 6.61
CA GLU A 50 13.41 -5.43 5.69
C GLU A 50 14.77 -5.07 6.32
N ARG A 51 14.77 -4.68 7.59
CA ARG A 51 16.00 -4.43 8.36
C ARG A 51 16.88 -5.69 8.50
N ASN A 52 16.28 -6.83 8.83
CA ASN A 52 17.01 -8.09 8.99
C ASN A 52 17.61 -8.55 7.66
N TRP A 53 16.84 -8.42 6.58
CA TRP A 53 17.33 -8.69 5.23
C TRP A 53 18.55 -7.79 4.88
N LEU A 54 18.48 -6.48 5.18
CA LEU A 54 19.63 -5.58 4.98
C LEU A 54 20.83 -5.99 5.83
N ALA A 55 20.61 -6.45 7.07
CA ALA A 55 21.68 -6.96 7.93
C ALA A 55 22.39 -8.16 7.28
N ASP A 56 21.64 -9.10 6.73
CA ASP A 56 22.19 -10.27 6.05
C ASP A 56 22.95 -9.88 4.78
N VAL A 57 22.46 -8.89 4.02
CA VAL A 57 23.17 -8.34 2.85
C VAL A 57 24.46 -7.64 3.25
N ILE A 58 24.45 -6.81 4.29
CA ILE A 58 25.65 -6.12 4.80
C ILE A 58 26.68 -7.14 5.29
N HIS A 59 26.24 -8.13 6.07
CA HIS A 59 27.12 -9.19 6.59
C HIS A 59 27.73 -10.05 5.47
N GLY A 60 26.95 -10.30 4.39
CA GLY A 60 27.47 -10.96 3.19
C GLY A 60 28.55 -10.16 2.49
N ILE A 61 28.42 -8.84 2.41
CA ILE A 61 29.40 -7.92 1.81
C ILE A 61 30.66 -7.82 2.70
N GLU A 62 30.51 -7.76 4.04
CA GLU A 62 31.65 -7.64 4.98
C GLU A 62 32.43 -8.95 5.13
N GLY A 63 31.74 -10.10 5.03
CA GLY A 63 32.38 -11.41 5.07
C GLY A 63 33.30 -11.71 3.87
N GLU A 64 33.15 -10.95 2.79
CA GLU A 64 34.04 -11.03 1.62
C GLU A 64 35.41 -10.33 1.82
N ASP A 65 35.52 -9.37 2.75
CA ASP A 65 36.74 -8.60 3.00
C ASP A 65 37.76 -9.34 3.94
N GLU A 66 37.31 -10.34 4.72
CA GLU A 66 38.19 -11.08 5.64
C GLU A 66 38.77 -12.40 5.10
N ALA A 67 38.25 -12.95 4.01
CA ALA A 67 38.78 -14.16 3.38
C ALA A 67 39.68 -13.81 2.18
N GLY A 68 40.95 -13.44 2.49
CA GLY A 68 41.96 -13.03 1.55
C GLY A 68 42.14 -13.96 0.35
N TYR A 69 42.22 -13.36 -0.82
CA TYR A 69 42.94 -13.75 -2.05
C TYR A 69 43.42 -15.21 -2.15
N ALA A 70 42.55 -16.14 -2.45
CA ALA A 70 42.90 -17.36 -3.19
C ALA A 70 41.63 -17.96 -3.81
N HIS A 71 41.60 -17.96 -5.13
CA HIS A 71 40.59 -18.45 -6.07
C HIS A 71 39.50 -17.43 -6.44
N ALA A 72 39.87 -16.56 -7.38
CA ALA A 72 38.96 -15.79 -8.21
C ALA A 72 38.16 -16.73 -9.12
N GLY A 73 36.94 -16.99 -8.72
CA GLY A 73 35.87 -17.56 -9.49
C GLY A 73 34.61 -17.00 -8.90
N GLU A 74 33.94 -16.16 -9.67
CA GLU A 74 32.65 -15.46 -9.41
C GLU A 74 31.76 -16.14 -8.39
N ARG A 75 31.85 -15.80 -7.11
CA ARG A 75 30.76 -16.01 -6.14
C ARG A 75 30.05 -14.67 -5.94
N ARG A 76 29.03 -14.44 -6.76
CA ARG A 76 27.97 -13.51 -6.39
C ARG A 76 27.43 -13.99 -5.04
N GLY A 77 27.31 -13.10 -4.06
CA GLY A 77 26.78 -13.43 -2.73
C GLY A 77 25.45 -14.16 -2.88
N LEU A 78 25.41 -15.42 -2.42
CA LEU A 78 24.23 -16.29 -2.50
C LEU A 78 23.18 -15.78 -1.53
N MET A 79 22.09 -15.25 -2.07
CA MET A 79 20.92 -14.89 -1.26
C MET A 79 20.17 -16.18 -0.89
N ILE A 80 20.11 -16.49 0.40
CA ILE A 80 19.25 -17.55 0.95
C ILE A 80 18.22 -16.88 1.86
N LEU A 81 16.95 -16.90 1.46
CA LEU A 81 15.83 -16.43 2.27
C LEU A 81 15.09 -17.63 2.85
N ARG A 82 14.86 -17.65 4.16
CA ARG A 82 14.14 -18.73 4.85
C ARG A 82 13.08 -18.15 5.79
N GLY A 83 11.96 -18.83 5.90
CA GLY A 83 10.89 -18.38 6.81
C GLY A 83 9.71 -19.36 6.87
N ASP A 84 8.65 -18.88 7.50
CA ASP A 84 7.42 -19.63 7.72
C ASP A 84 6.21 -18.80 7.24
N LEU A 85 5.30 -19.42 6.50
CA LEU A 85 4.09 -18.76 5.96
C LEU A 85 3.13 -18.24 7.05
N ARG A 86 3.30 -18.67 8.31
CA ARG A 86 2.58 -18.05 9.46
C ARG A 86 2.95 -16.59 9.63
N HIS A 87 4.17 -16.20 9.28
CA HIS A 87 4.72 -14.86 9.45
C HIS A 87 4.85 -14.10 8.14
N TYR A 88 4.96 -14.79 7.02
CA TYR A 88 5.17 -14.23 5.69
C TYR A 88 4.00 -14.59 4.78
N HIS A 89 3.46 -13.60 4.11
CA HIS A 89 2.39 -13.82 3.16
C HIS A 89 2.99 -14.21 1.79
N LEU A 90 2.52 -15.31 1.20
CA LEU A 90 3.10 -15.82 -0.05
C LEU A 90 3.13 -14.77 -1.19
N PRO A 91 2.07 -13.98 -1.45
CA PRO A 91 2.12 -12.92 -2.45
C PRO A 91 3.23 -11.90 -2.22
N ASP A 92 3.50 -11.50 -0.97
CA ASP A 92 4.56 -10.54 -0.65
C ASP A 92 5.95 -11.13 -0.89
N LEU A 93 6.14 -12.42 -0.56
CA LEU A 93 7.36 -13.16 -0.86
C LEU A 93 7.61 -13.22 -2.38
N LEU A 94 6.60 -13.54 -3.17
CA LEU A 94 6.70 -13.56 -4.63
C LEU A 94 7.00 -12.17 -5.19
N ARG A 95 6.34 -11.13 -4.67
CA ARG A 95 6.63 -9.74 -5.09
C ARG A 95 8.07 -9.32 -4.77
N LEU A 96 8.61 -9.75 -3.63
CA LEU A 96 10.01 -9.48 -3.29
C LEU A 96 10.95 -10.07 -4.34
N ILE A 97 10.75 -11.33 -4.73
CA ILE A 97 11.55 -12.02 -5.76
C ILE A 97 11.44 -11.29 -7.11
N VAL A 98 10.21 -10.91 -7.49
CA VAL A 98 9.91 -10.21 -8.76
C VAL A 98 10.54 -8.82 -8.80
N SER A 99 10.34 -8.00 -7.75
CA SER A 99 10.84 -6.63 -7.71
C SER A 99 12.37 -6.56 -7.63
N GLY A 100 12.99 -7.55 -6.96
CA GLY A 100 14.45 -7.69 -6.92
C GLY A 100 15.04 -8.31 -8.19
N GLN A 101 14.22 -8.75 -9.15
CA GLN A 101 14.65 -9.49 -10.35
C GLN A 101 15.55 -10.69 -10.00
N HIS A 102 15.25 -11.35 -8.86
CA HIS A 102 16.07 -12.43 -8.36
C HIS A 102 15.89 -13.70 -9.20
N SER A 103 17.00 -14.37 -9.51
CA SER A 103 17.03 -15.71 -10.10
C SER A 103 17.32 -16.71 -8.99
N GLY A 104 16.59 -17.82 -8.96
CA GLY A 104 16.73 -18.84 -7.92
C GLY A 104 15.51 -19.72 -7.79
N ARG A 105 15.49 -20.51 -6.73
CA ARG A 105 14.47 -21.50 -6.46
C ARG A 105 13.76 -21.22 -5.14
N LEU A 106 12.45 -21.01 -5.19
CA LEU A 106 11.57 -20.97 -4.04
C LEU A 106 11.00 -22.36 -3.79
N THR A 107 11.31 -22.93 -2.64
CA THR A 107 10.73 -24.19 -2.17
C THR A 107 9.84 -23.92 -0.98
N VAL A 108 8.62 -24.42 -0.99
CA VAL A 108 7.65 -24.29 0.12
C VAL A 108 7.16 -25.68 0.50
N THR A 109 7.11 -25.99 1.78
CA THR A 109 6.65 -27.29 2.31
C THR A 109 5.79 -27.12 3.57
N ASP A 110 4.73 -27.93 3.64
CA ASP A 110 3.92 -28.10 4.87
C ASP A 110 4.32 -29.36 5.67
N GLY A 111 5.43 -30.01 5.28
CA GLY A 111 5.91 -31.27 5.86
C GLY A 111 5.36 -32.53 5.18
N VAL A 112 4.33 -32.41 4.33
CA VAL A 112 3.75 -33.51 3.54
C VAL A 112 3.95 -33.25 2.05
N GLN A 113 3.71 -32.03 1.62
CA GLN A 113 3.80 -31.60 0.24
C GLN A 113 4.97 -30.63 0.06
N VAL A 114 5.60 -30.68 -1.09
CA VAL A 114 6.66 -29.77 -1.50
C VAL A 114 6.26 -29.12 -2.82
N ARG A 115 6.27 -27.81 -2.85
CA ARG A 115 6.03 -26.98 -4.02
C ARG A 115 7.30 -26.19 -4.32
N THR A 116 7.72 -26.23 -5.57
CA THR A 116 8.93 -25.50 -5.98
C THR A 116 8.61 -24.61 -7.17
N LEU A 117 9.08 -23.37 -7.11
CA LEU A 117 9.02 -22.39 -8.19
C LEU A 117 10.45 -21.96 -8.51
N THR A 118 10.86 -22.07 -9.77
CA THR A 118 12.15 -21.57 -10.25
C THR A 118 11.93 -20.25 -10.97
N PHE A 119 12.76 -19.28 -10.65
CA PHE A 119 12.72 -17.91 -11.18
C PHE A 119 14.00 -17.60 -11.97
N GLU A 120 13.82 -16.90 -13.08
CA GLU A 120 14.89 -16.25 -13.85
C GLU A 120 14.53 -14.77 -13.99
N GLU A 121 15.44 -13.89 -13.54
CA GLU A 121 15.21 -12.44 -13.55
C GLU A 121 13.85 -12.01 -12.97
N GLY A 122 13.43 -12.67 -11.87
CA GLY A 122 12.16 -12.42 -11.22
C GLY A 122 10.93 -13.05 -11.90
N GLN A 123 11.09 -13.74 -13.02
CA GLN A 123 9.96 -14.40 -13.70
C GLN A 123 9.95 -15.90 -13.42
N PRO A 124 8.79 -16.49 -13.11
CA PRO A 124 8.68 -17.93 -12.89
C PRO A 124 8.83 -18.66 -14.22
N VAL A 125 9.85 -19.52 -14.31
CA VAL A 125 10.14 -20.29 -15.53
C VAL A 125 9.67 -21.72 -15.45
N CYS A 126 9.68 -22.31 -14.26
CA CYS A 126 9.14 -23.66 -14.08
C CYS A 126 8.67 -23.93 -12.64
N ALA A 127 7.83 -24.97 -12.49
CA ALA A 127 7.29 -25.37 -11.20
C ALA A 127 7.27 -26.89 -11.04
N THR A 128 7.36 -27.32 -9.78
CA THR A 128 7.13 -28.70 -9.39
C THR A 128 6.15 -28.80 -8.23
N SER A 129 5.41 -29.92 -8.18
CA SER A 129 4.49 -30.22 -7.12
C SER A 129 4.62 -31.70 -6.80
N ARG A 130 5.12 -32.05 -5.60
CA ARG A 130 5.37 -33.42 -5.20
C ARG A 130 5.06 -33.65 -3.73
N ARG A 131 4.96 -34.88 -3.32
CA ARG A 131 4.94 -35.27 -1.91
C ARG A 131 6.38 -35.38 -1.39
N GLN A 132 6.57 -35.12 -0.10
CA GLN A 132 7.89 -35.17 0.53
C GLN A 132 8.43 -36.60 0.60
N ASP A 133 7.55 -37.59 0.74
CA ASP A 133 7.87 -39.03 0.82
C ASP A 133 8.12 -39.66 -0.58
N GLU A 134 7.83 -38.95 -1.67
CA GLU A 134 7.96 -39.45 -3.04
C GLU A 134 8.85 -38.54 -3.90
N PRO A 135 10.16 -38.40 -3.60
CA PRO A 135 11.02 -37.41 -4.24
C PRO A 135 11.30 -37.63 -5.73
N HIS A 136 11.10 -38.85 -6.24
CA HIS A 136 11.43 -39.23 -7.62
C HIS A 136 10.20 -39.50 -8.49
N THR A 137 8.99 -39.21 -8.01
CA THR A 137 7.80 -39.33 -8.83
C THR A 137 7.76 -38.23 -9.89
N PRO A 138 7.62 -38.57 -11.19
CA PRO A 138 7.50 -37.55 -12.23
C PRO A 138 6.32 -36.64 -11.92
N PRO A 139 6.43 -35.35 -12.22
CA PRO A 139 5.35 -34.42 -11.94
C PRO A 139 4.09 -34.87 -12.64
N ALA A 140 2.99 -34.70 -11.95
CA ALA A 140 1.65 -34.81 -12.51
C ALA A 140 1.52 -33.92 -13.75
N SER A 141 0.43 -33.95 -14.45
CA SER A 141 0.20 -33.12 -15.63
C SER A 141 0.47 -31.65 -15.38
N PRO A 142 0.82 -30.82 -16.37
CA PRO A 142 1.01 -29.38 -16.20
C PRO A 142 -0.16 -28.70 -15.46
N GLU A 143 -1.39 -29.15 -15.70
CA GLU A 143 -2.59 -28.65 -15.03
C GLU A 143 -2.57 -28.94 -13.51
N GLN A 144 -2.11 -30.13 -13.12
CA GLN A 144 -2.00 -30.50 -11.70
C GLN A 144 -0.89 -29.74 -10.99
N VAL A 145 0.21 -29.44 -11.67
CA VAL A 145 1.27 -28.60 -11.12
C VAL A 145 0.77 -27.16 -10.92
N LEU A 146 0.10 -26.59 -11.93
CA LEU A 146 -0.47 -25.25 -11.83
C LEU A 146 -1.55 -25.16 -10.73
N SER A 147 -2.43 -26.15 -10.66
CA SER A 147 -3.42 -26.27 -9.58
C SER A 147 -2.74 -26.35 -8.21
N GLY A 148 -1.65 -27.12 -8.08
CA GLY A 148 -0.85 -27.17 -6.85
C GLY A 148 -0.19 -25.83 -6.49
N MET A 149 0.24 -25.06 -7.49
CA MET A 149 0.77 -23.71 -7.27
C MET A 149 -0.32 -22.75 -6.79
N CYS A 150 -1.52 -22.80 -7.39
CA CYS A 150 -2.64 -21.99 -6.92
C CYS A 150 -3.11 -22.40 -5.51
N ASP A 151 -3.10 -23.70 -5.18
CA ASP A 151 -3.45 -24.20 -3.84
C ASP A 151 -2.46 -23.72 -2.77
N LEU A 152 -1.19 -23.48 -3.12
CA LEU A 152 -0.19 -22.92 -2.20
C LEU A 152 -0.61 -21.57 -1.58
N PHE A 153 -1.42 -20.77 -2.28
CA PHE A 153 -1.93 -19.51 -1.77
C PHE A 153 -2.96 -19.67 -0.63
N ARG A 154 -3.49 -20.87 -0.44
CA ARG A 154 -4.42 -21.22 0.65
C ARG A 154 -3.68 -21.69 1.91
N TRP A 155 -2.37 -21.94 1.82
CA TRP A 155 -1.58 -22.41 2.95
C TRP A 155 -1.39 -21.27 3.97
N GLN A 156 -1.72 -21.56 5.22
CA GLN A 156 -1.54 -20.64 6.34
C GLN A 156 -0.26 -20.94 7.13
N GLU A 157 0.26 -22.13 6.96
CA GLU A 157 1.48 -22.66 7.62
C GLU A 157 2.34 -23.33 6.57
N GLY A 158 3.65 -23.33 6.77
CA GLY A 158 4.61 -23.98 5.90
C GLY A 158 5.97 -23.28 5.96
N GLN A 159 7.02 -24.05 5.78
CA GLN A 159 8.38 -23.55 5.70
C GLN A 159 8.70 -23.21 4.26
N PHE A 160 9.37 -22.08 4.04
CA PHE A 160 9.89 -21.75 2.72
C PHE A 160 11.39 -21.48 2.77
N THR A 161 12.04 -21.76 1.63
CA THR A 161 13.43 -21.41 1.36
C THR A 161 13.52 -20.90 -0.06
N PHE A 162 14.13 -19.73 -0.25
CA PHE A 162 14.55 -19.23 -1.56
C PHE A 162 16.06 -19.33 -1.65
N ASP A 163 16.58 -20.00 -2.67
CA ASP A 163 18.00 -20.27 -2.88
C ASP A 163 18.38 -19.87 -4.29
N GLN A 164 19.46 -19.10 -4.44
CA GLN A 164 19.99 -18.70 -5.74
C GLN A 164 20.86 -19.78 -6.39
N GLU A 165 21.33 -20.80 -5.64
CA GLU A 165 21.98 -21.97 -6.24
C GLU A 165 20.96 -22.84 -6.95
N MET A 166 20.92 -22.77 -8.25
CA MET A 166 20.09 -23.68 -9.07
C MET A 166 20.76 -25.04 -9.18
N GLY A 167 20.42 -25.97 -8.30
CA GLY A 167 20.64 -27.40 -8.58
C GLY A 167 19.77 -27.82 -9.77
N THR A 168 20.26 -28.70 -10.62
CA THR A 168 19.49 -29.26 -11.72
C THR A 168 18.35 -30.12 -11.17
N GLU A 169 17.10 -29.66 -11.28
CA GLU A 169 15.94 -30.55 -11.13
C GLU A 169 15.75 -31.32 -12.44
N GLU A 170 15.74 -32.64 -12.35
CA GLU A 170 15.52 -33.51 -13.53
C GLU A 170 14.11 -33.32 -14.11
N TRP A 171 13.13 -32.86 -13.33
CA TRP A 171 11.71 -32.78 -13.69
C TRP A 171 11.10 -31.47 -13.22
N CYS A 172 10.82 -30.54 -14.13
CA CYS A 172 9.98 -29.40 -13.85
C CYS A 172 9.03 -29.11 -15.01
N VAL A 173 7.87 -28.55 -14.70
CA VAL A 173 6.87 -28.16 -15.70
C VAL A 173 7.11 -26.70 -16.06
N PRO A 174 7.39 -26.38 -17.34
CA PRO A 174 7.58 -25.00 -17.77
C PRO A 174 6.31 -24.18 -17.53
N LEU A 175 6.50 -22.95 -17.02
CA LEU A 175 5.45 -21.96 -16.85
C LEU A 175 5.56 -20.91 -17.96
N SER A 176 4.43 -20.61 -18.61
CA SER A 176 4.32 -19.60 -19.67
C SER A 176 3.45 -18.43 -19.25
N MET A 177 3.56 -18.02 -17.99
CA MET A 177 2.81 -16.89 -17.42
C MET A 177 3.73 -15.96 -16.64
N SER A 178 3.33 -14.69 -16.52
CA SER A 178 4.05 -13.73 -15.67
C SER A 178 3.90 -14.08 -14.19
N ALA A 179 4.80 -13.57 -13.36
CA ALA A 179 4.70 -13.74 -11.92
C ALA A 179 3.43 -13.09 -11.36
N GLU A 180 3.04 -11.95 -11.91
CA GLU A 180 1.83 -11.23 -11.54
C GLU A 180 0.56 -12.04 -11.89
N ASP A 181 0.52 -12.68 -13.07
CA ASP A 181 -0.61 -13.55 -13.46
C ASP A 181 -0.66 -14.81 -12.58
N LEU A 182 0.49 -15.35 -12.17
CA LEU A 182 0.55 -16.47 -11.21
C LEU A 182 -0.02 -16.04 -9.84
N ILE A 183 0.37 -14.86 -9.34
CA ILE A 183 -0.16 -14.31 -8.10
C ILE A 183 -1.68 -14.10 -8.20
N LEU A 184 -2.15 -13.47 -9.28
CA LEU A 184 -3.59 -13.27 -9.51
C LEU A 184 -4.35 -14.61 -9.55
N CYS A 185 -3.81 -15.60 -10.28
CA CYS A 185 -4.40 -16.93 -10.36
C CYS A 185 -4.53 -17.55 -8.96
N GLY A 186 -3.45 -17.55 -8.19
CA GLY A 186 -3.45 -18.12 -6.83
C GLY A 186 -4.36 -17.38 -5.86
N CYS A 187 -4.34 -16.05 -5.88
CA CYS A 187 -5.20 -15.23 -5.01
C CYS A 187 -6.70 -15.45 -5.29
N ARG A 188 -7.10 -15.73 -6.54
CA ARG A 188 -8.49 -16.04 -6.89
C ARG A 188 -8.98 -17.37 -6.29
N TRP A 189 -8.07 -18.28 -5.97
CA TRP A 189 -8.38 -19.55 -5.30
C TRP A 189 -8.57 -19.41 -3.79
N VAL A 190 -8.21 -18.24 -3.22
CA VAL A 190 -8.40 -17.98 -1.80
C VAL A 190 -9.90 -17.80 -1.53
N ASP A 191 -10.48 -18.75 -0.81
CA ASP A 191 -11.86 -18.77 -0.34
C ASP A 191 -11.98 -18.60 1.19
N ASN A 192 -10.86 -18.42 1.86
CA ASN A 192 -10.76 -18.30 3.30
C ASN A 192 -10.66 -16.83 3.73
N TRP A 193 -11.68 -16.37 4.47
CA TRP A 193 -11.74 -15.01 5.01
C TRP A 193 -10.54 -14.65 5.87
N THR A 194 -10.01 -15.60 6.66
CA THR A 194 -8.82 -15.37 7.50
C THR A 194 -7.58 -14.96 6.72
N ILE A 195 -7.42 -15.49 5.49
CA ILE A 195 -6.30 -15.09 4.62
C ILE A 195 -6.53 -13.70 4.07
N ILE A 196 -7.75 -13.42 3.60
CA ILE A 196 -8.13 -12.10 3.05
C ILE A 196 -7.99 -11.03 4.13
N GLN A 197 -8.40 -11.31 5.37
CA GLN A 197 -8.32 -10.37 6.49
C GLN A 197 -6.89 -9.96 6.88
N ARG A 198 -5.88 -10.71 6.51
CA ARG A 198 -4.47 -10.29 6.71
C ARG A 198 -4.15 -8.97 6.00
N LEU A 199 -4.77 -8.72 4.85
CA LEU A 199 -4.58 -7.51 4.04
C LEU A 199 -5.79 -6.57 4.11
N ILE A 200 -7.00 -7.12 4.25
CA ILE A 200 -8.27 -6.38 4.31
C ILE A 200 -8.95 -6.69 5.65
N PRO A 201 -8.51 -6.02 6.74
CA PRO A 201 -8.99 -6.35 8.08
C PRO A 201 -10.50 -6.13 8.27
N SER A 202 -11.09 -5.18 7.53
CA SER A 202 -12.52 -4.88 7.59
C SER A 202 -13.06 -4.39 6.24
N ALA A 203 -14.38 -4.41 6.09
CA ALA A 203 -15.06 -3.86 4.94
C ALA A 203 -14.97 -2.31 4.84
N ASP A 204 -14.56 -1.64 5.93
CA ASP A 204 -14.33 -0.20 5.96
C ASP A 204 -12.93 0.18 5.44
N THR A 205 -12.13 -0.82 5.02
CA THR A 205 -10.81 -0.58 4.43
C THR A 205 -10.96 0.20 3.13
N ILE A 206 -10.19 1.28 3.00
CA ILE A 206 -10.17 2.13 1.81
C ILE A 206 -8.92 1.82 1.01
N PHE A 207 -9.07 1.75 -0.30
CA PHE A 207 -7.97 1.51 -1.23
C PHE A 207 -7.76 2.69 -2.17
N GLU A 208 -6.50 2.93 -2.53
CA GLU A 208 -6.09 3.84 -3.59
C GLU A 208 -5.32 3.08 -4.67
N LEU A 209 -5.19 3.65 -5.86
CA LEU A 209 -4.40 3.05 -6.93
C LEU A 209 -2.92 2.98 -6.53
N GLY A 210 -2.34 1.80 -6.67
CA GLY A 210 -0.93 1.54 -6.41
C GLY A 210 -0.04 1.79 -7.64
N THR A 211 1.26 1.62 -7.46
CA THR A 211 2.25 1.78 -8.56
C THR A 211 2.08 0.73 -9.67
N GLY A 212 1.55 -0.45 -9.33
CA GLY A 212 1.24 -1.52 -10.28
C GLY A 212 0.13 -1.16 -11.27
N SER A 213 -0.69 -0.13 -10.98
CA SER A 213 -1.75 0.32 -11.89
C SER A 213 -1.24 0.75 -13.27
N ARG A 214 0.01 1.20 -13.38
CA ARG A 214 0.64 1.58 -14.65
C ARG A 214 0.92 0.38 -15.58
N ARG A 215 0.84 -0.84 -15.08
CA ARG A 215 1.07 -2.10 -15.83
C ARG A 215 -0.20 -2.92 -16.02
N MET A 216 -1.37 -2.35 -15.75
CA MET A 216 -2.66 -3.08 -15.81
C MET A 216 -2.93 -3.73 -17.16
N ASP A 217 -2.49 -3.10 -18.25
CA ASP A 217 -2.71 -3.63 -19.61
C ASP A 217 -1.95 -4.95 -19.85
N ALA A 218 -0.90 -5.22 -19.06
CA ALA A 218 -0.15 -6.46 -19.11
C ALA A 218 -0.74 -7.57 -18.24
N LEU A 219 -1.74 -7.27 -17.39
CA LEU A 219 -2.34 -8.21 -16.44
C LEU A 219 -3.63 -8.82 -17.00
N THR A 220 -3.80 -10.12 -16.77
CA THR A 220 -5.04 -10.84 -17.11
C THR A 220 -6.11 -10.63 -16.04
N LEU A 221 -6.72 -9.42 -16.00
CA LEU A 221 -7.76 -9.07 -15.05
C LEU A 221 -9.14 -9.60 -15.45
N THR A 222 -9.89 -10.11 -14.48
CA THR A 222 -11.31 -10.46 -14.64
C THR A 222 -12.20 -9.22 -14.80
N ALA A 223 -13.46 -9.41 -15.22
CA ALA A 223 -14.43 -8.32 -15.33
C ALA A 223 -14.65 -7.63 -13.97
N ILE A 224 -14.77 -8.39 -12.88
CA ILE A 224 -14.94 -7.86 -11.51
C ILE A 224 -13.71 -7.03 -11.09
N GLU A 225 -12.51 -7.54 -11.29
CA GLU A 225 -11.28 -6.82 -10.95
C GLU A 225 -11.16 -5.50 -11.72
N LYS A 226 -11.51 -5.48 -13.01
CA LYS A 226 -11.56 -4.25 -13.82
C LYS A 226 -12.59 -3.24 -13.29
N GLN A 227 -13.77 -3.72 -12.89
CA GLN A 227 -14.80 -2.87 -12.28
C GLN A 227 -14.34 -2.28 -10.94
N ILE A 228 -13.71 -3.09 -10.09
CA ILE A 228 -13.14 -2.62 -8.82
C ILE A 228 -12.09 -1.53 -9.07
N VAL A 229 -11.14 -1.76 -10.00
CA VAL A 229 -10.11 -0.74 -10.32
C VAL A 229 -10.73 0.57 -10.77
N ALA A 230 -11.78 0.51 -11.61
CA ALA A 230 -12.49 1.70 -12.06
C ALA A 230 -13.26 2.43 -10.93
N ALA A 231 -13.66 1.71 -9.88
CA ALA A 231 -14.38 2.27 -8.74
C ALA A 231 -13.44 2.82 -7.64
N VAL A 232 -12.14 2.49 -7.67
CA VAL A 232 -11.16 2.96 -6.67
C VAL A 232 -10.88 4.44 -6.84
N ASP A 233 -11.27 5.23 -5.84
CA ASP A 233 -11.09 6.69 -5.81
C ASP A 233 -10.29 7.19 -4.61
N GLY A 234 -9.81 6.28 -3.74
CA GLY A 234 -9.08 6.63 -2.52
C GLY A 234 -9.96 7.17 -1.39
N VAL A 235 -11.29 7.09 -1.52
CA VAL A 235 -12.27 7.60 -0.54
C VAL A 235 -13.29 6.53 -0.15
N LYS A 236 -13.73 5.72 -1.10
CA LYS A 236 -14.72 4.65 -0.89
C LYS A 236 -14.06 3.45 -0.21
N ASP A 237 -14.77 2.92 0.78
CA ASP A 237 -14.43 1.66 1.42
C ASP A 237 -14.89 0.45 0.58
N VAL A 238 -14.42 -0.74 0.96
CA VAL A 238 -14.77 -2.01 0.30
C VAL A 238 -16.28 -2.25 0.32
N ALA A 239 -16.97 -1.92 1.43
CA ALA A 239 -18.42 -2.13 1.55
C ALA A 239 -19.20 -1.23 0.58
N THR A 240 -18.76 0.01 0.42
CA THR A 240 -19.39 0.96 -0.52
C THR A 240 -19.14 0.54 -1.97
N ALA A 241 -17.91 0.17 -2.31
CA ALA A 241 -17.57 -0.36 -3.63
C ALA A 241 -18.37 -1.63 -3.96
N ALA A 242 -18.51 -2.56 -3.00
CA ALA A 242 -19.31 -3.77 -3.15
C ALA A 242 -20.77 -3.43 -3.49
N ARG A 243 -21.37 -2.49 -2.77
CA ARG A 243 -22.78 -2.06 -2.98
C ARG A 243 -22.97 -1.40 -4.33
N GLU A 244 -22.07 -0.51 -4.74
CA GLU A 244 -22.16 0.18 -6.04
C GLU A 244 -22.02 -0.77 -7.23
N LEU A 245 -21.24 -1.84 -7.07
CA LEU A 245 -20.99 -2.85 -8.11
C LEU A 245 -21.90 -4.07 -8.02
N GLU A 246 -22.88 -4.05 -7.09
CA GLU A 246 -23.81 -5.16 -6.85
C GLU A 246 -23.11 -6.49 -6.50
N LEU A 247 -21.96 -6.41 -5.81
CA LEU A 247 -21.16 -7.54 -5.34
C LEU A 247 -21.45 -7.82 -3.86
N THR A 248 -21.23 -9.06 -3.45
CA THR A 248 -21.10 -9.36 -2.02
C THR A 248 -19.82 -8.74 -1.44
N VAL A 249 -19.82 -8.43 -0.15
CA VAL A 249 -18.60 -7.92 0.53
C VAL A 249 -17.43 -8.88 0.38
N PHE A 250 -17.70 -10.19 0.38
CA PHE A 250 -16.66 -11.21 0.19
C PHE A 250 -16.05 -11.18 -1.21
N GLU A 251 -16.88 -11.09 -2.26
CA GLU A 251 -16.41 -11.02 -3.66
C GLU A 251 -15.59 -9.75 -3.88
N ALA A 252 -16.06 -8.60 -3.40
CA ALA A 252 -15.31 -7.35 -3.47
C ALA A 252 -13.99 -7.45 -2.70
N SER A 253 -14.00 -7.94 -1.46
CA SER A 253 -12.80 -8.11 -0.65
C SER A 253 -11.79 -9.04 -1.32
N ARG A 254 -12.22 -10.16 -1.90
CA ARG A 254 -11.34 -11.06 -2.64
C ARG A 254 -10.73 -10.39 -3.88
N ALA A 255 -11.52 -9.61 -4.62
CA ALA A 255 -11.02 -8.87 -5.78
C ALA A 255 -10.02 -7.78 -5.37
N PHE A 256 -10.29 -7.02 -4.30
CA PHE A 256 -9.33 -6.09 -3.72
C PHE A 256 -8.06 -6.80 -3.25
N TYR A 257 -8.18 -7.96 -2.60
CA TYR A 257 -7.06 -8.78 -2.18
C TYR A 257 -6.17 -9.20 -3.36
N CYS A 258 -6.76 -9.70 -4.46
CA CYS A 258 -6.03 -10.04 -5.68
C CYS A 258 -5.28 -8.83 -6.25
N LEU A 259 -5.95 -7.69 -6.38
CA LEU A 259 -5.39 -6.46 -6.94
C LEU A 259 -4.29 -5.88 -6.04
N ALA A 260 -4.44 -5.97 -4.72
CA ALA A 260 -3.43 -5.53 -3.77
C ALA A 260 -2.21 -6.45 -3.76
N ALA A 261 -2.42 -7.76 -3.92
CA ALA A 261 -1.35 -8.75 -4.01
C ALA A 261 -0.41 -8.49 -5.20
N VAL A 262 -0.89 -7.90 -6.30
CA VAL A 262 -0.08 -7.49 -7.45
C VAL A 262 0.27 -5.99 -7.45
N GLY A 263 -0.13 -5.25 -6.40
CA GLY A 263 0.20 -3.84 -6.22
C GLY A 263 -0.58 -2.87 -7.14
N VAL A 264 -1.65 -3.33 -7.80
CA VAL A 264 -2.55 -2.47 -8.60
C VAL A 264 -3.30 -1.51 -7.69
N VAL A 265 -3.73 -1.98 -6.52
CA VAL A 265 -4.27 -1.15 -5.46
C VAL A 265 -3.43 -1.32 -4.19
N ARG A 266 -3.50 -0.35 -3.30
CA ARG A 266 -2.91 -0.41 -1.96
C ARG A 266 -3.87 0.18 -0.95
N THR A 267 -3.74 -0.18 0.31
CA THR A 267 -4.50 0.46 1.37
C THR A 267 -4.18 1.95 1.42
N ALA A 268 -5.22 2.76 1.44
CA ALA A 268 -5.05 4.20 1.48
C ALA A 268 -4.54 4.64 2.85
N ASP A 269 -3.71 5.68 2.85
CA ASP A 269 -3.21 6.30 4.07
C ASP A 269 -4.38 7.00 4.79
N LEU A 270 -4.74 6.50 5.98
CA LEU A 270 -5.83 7.06 6.78
C LEU A 270 -5.60 8.54 7.12
N ASP A 271 -4.34 8.95 7.29
CA ASP A 271 -4.00 10.34 7.55
C ASP A 271 -4.26 11.21 6.30
N LYS A 272 -3.98 10.70 5.09
CA LYS A 272 -4.34 11.40 3.84
C LYS A 272 -5.84 11.53 3.65
N ILE A 273 -6.60 10.48 3.99
CA ILE A 273 -8.07 10.52 3.89
C ILE A 273 -8.64 11.55 4.83
N ARG A 274 -8.20 11.54 6.10
CA ARG A 274 -8.62 12.51 7.10
C ARG A 274 -8.23 13.93 6.70
N LEU A 275 -7.04 14.10 6.12
CA LEU A 275 -6.55 15.38 5.62
C LEU A 275 -7.39 15.90 4.45
N ARG A 276 -7.74 15.04 3.47
CA ARG A 276 -8.63 15.39 2.34
C ARG A 276 -10.04 15.76 2.84
N ARG A 277 -10.57 15.00 3.79
CA ARG A 277 -11.86 15.29 4.41
C ARG A 277 -11.82 16.62 5.17
N LEU A 278 -10.80 16.84 6.00
CA LEU A 278 -10.59 18.09 6.72
C LEU A 278 -10.56 19.29 5.78
N PHE A 279 -9.74 19.23 4.73
CA PHE A 279 -9.61 20.30 3.76
C PHE A 279 -10.96 20.61 3.09
N ARG A 280 -11.67 19.59 2.62
CA ARG A 280 -12.98 19.75 1.99
C ARG A 280 -13.98 20.41 2.95
N GLU A 281 -14.10 19.92 4.17
CA GLU A 281 -15.00 20.49 5.17
C GLU A 281 -14.65 21.95 5.49
N ILE A 282 -13.39 22.30 5.67
CA ILE A 282 -12.99 23.70 5.92
C ILE A 282 -13.38 24.57 4.71
N ALA A 283 -12.97 24.20 3.51
CA ALA A 283 -13.18 25.01 2.32
C ALA A 283 -14.68 25.23 2.02
N GLU A 284 -15.51 24.17 2.13
CA GLU A 284 -16.94 24.22 1.87
C GLU A 284 -17.70 24.95 3.00
N LEU A 285 -17.33 24.77 4.27
CA LEU A 285 -17.91 25.49 5.38
C LEU A 285 -17.58 27.00 5.31
N MET A 286 -16.38 27.38 4.88
CA MET A 286 -16.06 28.77 4.62
C MET A 286 -16.96 29.39 3.56
N CYS A 287 -17.27 28.65 2.48
CA CYS A 287 -18.21 29.11 1.48
C CYS A 287 -19.62 29.25 2.04
N SER A 288 -20.08 28.30 2.87
CA SER A 288 -21.44 28.29 3.41
C SER A 288 -21.64 29.27 4.59
N SER A 289 -20.59 29.56 5.35
CA SER A 289 -20.66 30.43 6.55
C SER A 289 -20.59 31.92 6.25
N THR A 290 -20.10 32.30 5.09
CA THR A 290 -19.99 33.71 4.68
C THR A 290 -21.23 34.13 3.91
N VAL A 291 -21.97 35.11 4.40
CA VAL A 291 -23.21 35.63 3.79
C VAL A 291 -22.99 36.03 2.31
N ALA A 292 -21.77 36.36 1.98
CA ALA A 292 -21.31 36.77 0.67
C ALA A 292 -21.37 35.70 -0.42
N TRP A 293 -21.23 34.44 -0.08
CA TRP A 293 -21.32 33.33 -1.05
C TRP A 293 -22.76 32.91 -1.33
N ARG A 294 -23.71 33.39 -0.50
CA ARG A 294 -25.14 33.05 -0.56
C ARG A 294 -25.99 34.04 -1.33
N SER A 295 -25.49 35.24 -1.63
CA SER A 295 -26.39 36.38 -1.86
C SER A 295 -26.82 36.62 -3.31
N SER A 296 -26.20 36.03 -4.33
CA SER A 296 -26.65 36.21 -5.72
C SER A 296 -25.99 35.24 -6.72
N PRO A 297 -26.65 34.87 -7.83
CA PRO A 297 -26.01 34.21 -8.97
C PRO A 297 -24.85 35.02 -9.57
N GLU A 298 -24.80 36.33 -9.29
CA GLU A 298 -23.74 37.24 -9.72
C GLU A 298 -22.49 37.16 -8.86
N ASP A 299 -22.56 36.58 -7.65
CA ASP A 299 -21.45 36.49 -6.69
C ASP A 299 -20.49 35.30 -6.91
N ARG A 300 -20.51 34.68 -8.08
CA ARG A 300 -19.44 33.73 -8.51
C ARG A 300 -18.07 34.40 -8.62
N SER A 301 -17.98 35.70 -8.42
CA SER A 301 -16.73 36.45 -8.52
C SER A 301 -15.69 36.02 -7.46
N CYS A 302 -16.12 35.58 -6.25
CA CYS A 302 -15.21 35.09 -5.23
C CYS A 302 -14.63 33.72 -5.60
N GLU A 303 -15.46 32.78 -6.07
CA GLU A 303 -15.02 31.48 -6.56
C GLU A 303 -14.04 31.63 -7.72
N GLN A 304 -14.38 32.46 -8.70
CA GLN A 304 -13.53 32.74 -9.85
C GLN A 304 -12.20 33.37 -9.42
N GLU A 305 -12.21 34.25 -8.42
CA GLU A 305 -10.97 34.87 -7.91
C GLU A 305 -10.10 33.85 -7.15
N VAL A 306 -10.70 32.98 -6.33
CA VAL A 306 -9.96 31.88 -5.66
C VAL A 306 -9.36 30.96 -6.70
N ASN A 307 -10.17 30.47 -7.65
CA ASN A 307 -9.72 29.55 -8.71
C ASN A 307 -8.60 30.18 -9.56
N ARG A 308 -8.65 31.50 -9.83
CA ARG A 308 -7.58 32.21 -10.52
C ARG A 308 -6.28 32.28 -9.69
N LEU A 309 -6.40 32.51 -8.37
CA LEU A 309 -5.22 32.55 -7.48
C LEU A 309 -4.61 31.17 -7.23
N THR A 310 -5.35 30.12 -7.53
CA THR A 310 -4.95 28.71 -7.31
C THR A 310 -4.94 27.92 -8.64
N GLU A 311 -4.80 28.57 -9.78
CA GLU A 311 -4.83 27.93 -11.12
C GLU A 311 -3.73 26.86 -11.30
N ASP A 312 -2.61 27.02 -10.60
CA ASP A 312 -1.50 26.06 -10.60
C ASP A 312 -1.76 24.82 -9.73
N LEU A 313 -2.84 24.82 -8.93
CA LEU A 313 -3.19 23.71 -8.05
C LEU A 313 -4.25 22.82 -8.71
N PRO A 314 -4.19 21.49 -8.53
CA PRO A 314 -5.22 20.56 -9.03
C PRO A 314 -6.48 20.59 -8.14
N LEU A 315 -6.93 21.78 -7.78
CA LEU A 315 -8.06 22.06 -6.89
C LEU A 315 -8.95 23.13 -7.51
N CYS A 316 -10.26 22.89 -7.51
CA CYS A 316 -11.21 23.85 -8.05
C CYS A 316 -12.41 23.98 -7.12
N LEU A 317 -12.88 25.20 -6.92
CA LEU A 317 -14.11 25.50 -6.20
C LEU A 317 -15.23 25.70 -7.21
N ASN A 318 -16.30 24.90 -7.11
CA ASN A 318 -17.44 24.95 -8.03
C ASN A 318 -18.74 24.91 -7.21
N GLN A 319 -19.52 25.97 -7.25
CA GLN A 319 -20.79 26.13 -6.52
C GLN A 319 -20.65 25.85 -5.01
N GLY A 320 -19.55 26.32 -4.41
CA GLY A 320 -19.24 26.11 -2.99
C GLY A 320 -18.78 24.71 -2.64
N ARG A 321 -18.50 23.86 -3.62
CA ARG A 321 -17.93 22.50 -3.43
C ARG A 321 -16.52 22.44 -3.98
N ILE A 322 -15.68 21.66 -3.31
CA ILE A 322 -14.29 21.40 -3.72
C ILE A 322 -14.24 20.19 -4.65
N GLU A 323 -13.63 20.41 -5.82
CA GLU A 323 -13.17 19.35 -6.71
C GLU A 323 -11.66 19.17 -6.48
N ASP A 324 -11.29 18.05 -5.83
CA ASP A 324 -9.91 17.69 -5.50
C ASP A 324 -9.41 16.66 -6.51
N GLN A 325 -8.56 17.10 -7.45
CA GLN A 325 -7.92 16.28 -8.49
C GLN A 325 -6.44 16.02 -8.16
N ALA A 326 -6.02 16.20 -6.89
CA ALA A 326 -4.66 15.96 -6.47
C ALA A 326 -4.25 14.49 -6.70
N ASP A 327 -3.02 14.30 -7.19
CA ASP A 327 -2.45 12.97 -7.39
C ASP A 327 -2.56 12.13 -6.09
N PRO A 328 -3.20 10.96 -6.14
CA PRO A 328 -3.27 10.06 -4.99
C PRO A 328 -1.90 9.66 -4.43
N GLN A 329 -0.85 9.69 -5.26
CA GLN A 329 0.52 9.35 -4.86
C GLN A 329 1.28 10.50 -4.20
N LEU A 330 0.72 11.71 -4.17
CA LEU A 330 1.36 12.85 -3.53
C LEU A 330 1.62 12.57 -2.04
N LYS A 331 2.82 12.85 -1.55
CA LYS A 331 3.18 12.69 -0.13
C LYS A 331 2.30 13.58 0.75
N THR A 332 2.06 13.15 1.99
CA THR A 332 1.24 13.88 2.97
C THR A 332 1.67 15.34 3.14
N ASP A 333 2.98 15.61 3.23
CA ASP A 333 3.50 16.98 3.33
C ASP A 333 3.15 17.83 2.11
N GLY A 334 3.24 17.26 0.90
CA GLY A 334 2.84 17.94 -0.33
C GLY A 334 1.35 18.26 -0.38
N LEU A 335 0.50 17.35 0.11
CA LEU A 335 -0.93 17.60 0.26
C LEU A 335 -1.22 18.71 1.28
N VAL A 336 -0.55 18.70 2.43
CA VAL A 336 -0.69 19.74 3.46
C VAL A 336 -0.35 21.12 2.92
N GLU A 337 0.79 21.26 2.23
CA GLU A 337 1.19 22.55 1.66
C GLU A 337 0.24 23.03 0.56
N MET A 338 -0.20 22.14 -0.29
CA MET A 338 -1.17 22.45 -1.35
C MET A 338 -2.51 22.92 -0.76
N TYR A 339 -3.06 22.22 0.22
CA TYR A 339 -4.31 22.58 0.88
C TYR A 339 -4.17 23.90 1.68
N ARG A 340 -3.03 24.12 2.32
CA ARG A 340 -2.74 25.40 2.99
C ARG A 340 -2.70 26.55 2.01
N ALA A 341 -2.07 26.36 0.84
CA ALA A 341 -2.00 27.40 -0.20
C ALA A 341 -3.40 27.77 -0.69
N PHE A 342 -4.25 26.77 -0.96
CA PHE A 342 -5.64 27.01 -1.37
C PHE A 342 -6.46 27.76 -0.30
N LEU A 343 -6.42 27.30 0.97
CA LEU A 343 -7.16 27.95 2.04
C LEU A 343 -6.66 29.38 2.34
N ARG A 344 -5.36 29.64 2.18
CA ARG A 344 -4.81 31.01 2.28
C ARG A 344 -5.37 31.89 1.18
N ALA A 345 -5.42 31.42 -0.07
CA ALA A 345 -6.03 32.16 -1.17
C ALA A 345 -7.51 32.45 -0.90
N GLN A 346 -8.25 31.47 -0.39
CA GLN A 346 -9.66 31.64 -0.04
C GLN A 346 -9.84 32.68 1.10
N LEU A 347 -9.00 32.63 2.15
CA LEU A 347 -9.00 33.60 3.24
C LEU A 347 -8.64 35.03 2.75
N ASP A 348 -7.67 35.14 1.85
CA ASP A 348 -7.24 36.41 1.28
C ASP A 348 -8.36 37.06 0.44
N VAL A 349 -9.05 36.30 -0.38
CA VAL A 349 -10.22 36.78 -1.15
C VAL A 349 -11.32 37.28 -0.21
N VAL A 350 -11.64 36.51 0.84
CA VAL A 350 -12.64 36.91 1.85
C VAL A 350 -12.17 38.18 2.59
N GLY A 351 -10.90 38.23 2.99
CA GLY A 351 -10.33 39.37 3.71
C GLY A 351 -10.33 40.65 2.88
N ARG A 352 -9.98 40.59 1.59
CA ARG A 352 -10.02 41.77 0.69
C ARG A 352 -11.44 42.27 0.48
N ARG A 353 -12.42 41.39 0.41
CA ARG A 353 -13.80 41.76 0.07
C ARG A 353 -14.63 42.16 1.27
N PHE A 354 -14.43 41.54 2.41
CA PHE A 354 -15.27 41.69 3.62
C PHE A 354 -14.51 42.17 4.86
N GLY A 355 -13.23 42.41 4.72
CA GLY A 355 -12.33 42.83 5.81
C GLY A 355 -11.64 41.65 6.52
N PRO A 356 -10.44 41.85 7.02
CA PRO A 356 -9.63 40.82 7.66
C PRO A 356 -10.28 40.21 8.91
N ASP A 357 -10.99 41.01 9.69
CA ASP A 357 -11.69 40.56 10.90
C ASP A 357 -12.82 39.56 10.54
N ASN A 358 -13.54 39.81 9.46
CA ASN A 358 -14.60 38.88 8.98
C ASN A 358 -14.01 37.57 8.46
N ALA A 359 -12.88 37.62 7.77
CA ALA A 359 -12.17 36.41 7.32
C ALA A 359 -11.75 35.58 8.53
N ARG A 360 -11.15 36.23 9.53
CA ARG A 360 -10.71 35.57 10.77
C ARG A 360 -11.87 34.93 11.52
N GLN A 361 -12.94 35.67 11.78
CA GLN A 361 -14.13 35.18 12.50
C GLN A 361 -14.79 34.02 11.74
N SER A 362 -14.88 34.11 10.42
CA SER A 362 -15.44 33.04 9.59
C SER A 362 -14.62 31.76 9.70
N PHE A 363 -13.30 31.87 9.61
CA PHE A 363 -12.40 30.74 9.73
C PHE A 363 -12.43 30.09 11.12
N GLU A 364 -12.35 30.89 12.20
CA GLU A 364 -12.46 30.40 13.57
C GLU A 364 -13.81 29.69 13.82
N ARG A 365 -14.91 30.22 13.25
CA ARG A 365 -16.21 29.59 13.33
C ARG A 365 -16.22 28.25 12.61
N THR A 366 -15.63 28.19 11.41
CA THR A 366 -15.47 26.96 10.62
C THR A 366 -14.73 25.89 11.40
N LEU A 367 -13.56 26.24 12.00
CA LEU A 367 -12.79 25.28 12.81
C LEU A 367 -13.56 24.75 14.02
N ARG A 368 -14.41 25.58 14.66
CA ARG A 368 -15.27 25.13 15.78
C ARG A 368 -16.40 24.22 15.35
N GLN A 369 -16.86 24.29 14.11
CA GLN A 369 -17.91 23.45 13.54
C GLN A 369 -17.43 22.08 13.10
N LEU A 370 -16.13 21.89 12.95
CA LEU A 370 -15.55 20.60 12.59
C LEU A 370 -15.81 19.54 13.67
N ALA A 371 -15.96 18.30 13.26
CA ALA A 371 -15.98 17.16 14.17
C ALA A 371 -14.69 17.11 15.01
N PRO A 372 -14.74 16.67 16.30
CA PRO A 372 -13.58 16.63 17.19
C PRO A 372 -12.35 15.95 16.60
N GLU A 373 -12.56 14.86 15.85
CA GLU A 373 -11.49 14.15 15.14
C GLU A 373 -10.77 15.02 14.11
N LEU A 374 -11.52 15.83 13.36
CA LEU A 374 -10.97 16.73 12.35
C LEU A 374 -10.32 17.96 12.97
N GLN A 375 -10.79 18.43 14.13
CA GLN A 375 -10.12 19.49 14.89
C GLN A 375 -8.72 19.04 15.35
N GLU A 376 -8.55 17.78 15.72
CA GLU A 376 -7.25 17.21 16.08
C GLU A 376 -6.32 17.15 14.86
N VAL A 377 -6.81 16.69 13.73
CA VAL A 377 -6.08 16.68 12.45
C VAL A 377 -5.69 18.10 12.04
N ALA A 378 -6.60 19.08 12.19
CA ALA A 378 -6.30 20.50 11.91
C ALA A 378 -5.15 21.03 12.76
N ARG A 379 -5.12 20.71 14.05
CA ARG A 379 -4.02 21.09 14.97
C ARG A 379 -2.71 20.37 14.61
N ARG A 380 -2.77 19.06 14.35
CA ARG A 380 -1.61 18.24 14.01
C ARG A 380 -0.89 18.77 12.77
N TYR A 381 -1.63 19.15 11.75
CA TYR A 381 -1.09 19.68 10.49
C TYR A 381 -1.07 21.22 10.43
N GLY A 382 -1.34 21.93 11.54
CA GLY A 382 -1.22 23.38 11.66
C GLY A 382 -2.17 24.16 10.76
N PHE A 383 -3.35 23.64 10.43
CA PHE A 383 -4.40 24.37 9.73
C PHE A 383 -5.06 25.42 10.62
N ASP A 384 -5.03 25.25 11.93
CA ASP A 384 -5.49 26.22 12.91
C ASP A 384 -4.67 27.52 12.94
N LYS A 385 -3.45 27.49 12.37
CA LYS A 385 -2.50 28.62 12.33
C LYS A 385 -2.41 29.30 10.96
N LEU A 386 -3.39 29.10 10.08
CA LEU A 386 -3.38 29.66 8.73
C LEU A 386 -3.67 31.16 8.68
N LEU A 387 -4.26 31.72 9.72
CA LEU A 387 -4.58 33.15 9.78
C LEU A 387 -3.29 33.98 9.87
N PRO A 388 -3.17 35.06 9.08
CA PRO A 388 -2.11 36.02 9.26
C PRO A 388 -2.21 36.64 10.68
N ALA A 389 -1.05 36.85 11.31
CA ALA A 389 -0.94 37.41 12.63
C ALA A 389 -1.53 38.83 12.69
#